data_a543bac6733ff571002b882bcb25eb4e
#
_entry.id   a543bac6733ff571002b882bcb25eb4e
#
_cell.length_a   1.000
_cell.length_b   1.000
_cell.length_c   1.000
_cell.angle_alpha   90.00
_cell.angle_beta   90.00
_cell.angle_gamma   90.00
#
_symmetry.space_group_name_H-M   'P 1'
#
loop_
_entity.id
_entity.type
_entity.pdbx_description
1 polymer ?
#
loop_
_entity_poly.entity_id
_entity_poly.type
_entity_poly.pdbx_seq_one_letter_code
_entity_poly.pdbx_strand_id
1 'polypeptide(L)'
;ISATDHAALAILKKTGLDVVEAAQLAHELLQASKGRGSRWKRARECIRLGEEALVARGKTVAFRKAVQEAMEARQDRRKRTRDDFRYISRRLLRFCPEMARRPVRFITPRECRACLEKSFDTLRQRYKARLVLSGIFGTAVKRGWCTENPVAHVDLPRLKEHSIPVLSLEEMRRLLAAAEEYDGGACLAAVGLMLYAGIRPEEVRRLDWAQINLREGMVSLRARHSKTGGARIVTIRPVLGSLLKRAVAMGFGAGSVCPRNWTVKWRELRRLAGWDGKEKKWPADMLRHTFASYFARHFKNLHVLQMEMGHASSDLLRTRYLNMEGITEMTAAVFWGNCHAGRHAIKNGRL
;
A
#
# COMPACT_ATOMS: atom_id res chain seq x y z
N ILE A 1 6.65 -8.93 -73.42
CA ILE A 1 6.27 -9.12 -71.97
C ILE A 1 6.46 -10.58 -71.69
N SER A 2 7.35 -10.91 -70.73
CA SER A 2 7.62 -12.30 -70.34
C SER A 2 6.45 -12.95 -69.59
N ALA A 3 6.43 -14.25 -69.49
CA ALA A 3 5.43 -14.96 -68.65
C ALA A 3 5.49 -14.49 -67.17
N THR A 4 6.67 -14.13 -66.69
CA THR A 4 6.90 -13.54 -65.39
C THR A 4 6.26 -12.15 -65.22
N ASP A 5 6.27 -11.33 -66.29
CA ASP A 5 5.66 -10.00 -66.27
C ASP A 5 4.13 -10.09 -66.24
N HIS A 6 3.55 -11.05 -66.98
CA HIS A 6 2.11 -11.32 -66.92
C HIS A 6 1.66 -11.81 -65.51
N ALA A 7 2.45 -12.65 -64.85
CA ALA A 7 2.17 -13.10 -63.52
C ALA A 7 2.27 -11.94 -62.50
N ALA A 8 3.28 -11.06 -62.65
CA ALA A 8 3.44 -9.87 -61.79
C ALA A 8 2.28 -8.90 -61.96
N LEU A 9 1.84 -8.62 -63.20
CA LEU A 9 0.69 -7.78 -63.50
C LEU A 9 -0.64 -8.33 -62.94
N ALA A 10 -0.80 -9.67 -62.99
CA ALA A 10 -1.96 -10.33 -62.42
C ALA A 10 -2.01 -10.20 -60.86
N ILE A 11 -0.84 -10.25 -60.21
CA ILE A 11 -0.72 -10.00 -58.76
C ILE A 11 -1.03 -8.54 -58.44
N LEU A 12 -0.44 -7.58 -59.19
CA LEU A 12 -0.67 -6.15 -59.01
C LEU A 12 -2.15 -5.78 -59.15
N LYS A 13 -2.85 -6.33 -60.17
CA LYS A 13 -4.30 -6.11 -60.32
C LYS A 13 -5.12 -6.53 -59.11
N LYS A 14 -4.69 -7.56 -58.37
CA LYS A 14 -5.34 -8.01 -57.13
C LYS A 14 -5.09 -7.10 -55.93
N THR A 15 -4.00 -6.29 -55.94
CA THR A 15 -3.67 -5.38 -54.83
C THR A 15 -4.36 -4.03 -54.96
N GLY A 16 -4.85 -3.66 -56.14
CA GLY A 16 -5.42 -2.34 -56.41
C GLY A 16 -4.37 -1.21 -56.51
N LEU A 17 -3.08 -1.54 -56.46
CA LEU A 17 -1.97 -0.60 -56.58
C LEU A 17 -1.53 -0.47 -58.04
N ASP A 18 -1.07 0.72 -58.45
CA ASP A 18 -0.36 0.86 -59.69
C ASP A 18 1.10 0.36 -59.56
N VAL A 19 1.81 0.29 -60.73
CA VAL A 19 3.19 -0.24 -60.76
C VAL A 19 4.16 0.62 -59.97
N VAL A 20 3.95 1.96 -59.93
CA VAL A 20 4.81 2.90 -59.23
C VAL A 20 4.59 2.78 -57.72
N GLU A 21 3.33 2.76 -57.27
CA GLU A 21 2.96 2.57 -55.87
C GLU A 21 3.51 1.24 -55.34
N ALA A 22 3.37 0.15 -56.10
CA ALA A 22 3.91 -1.15 -55.69
C ALA A 22 5.43 -1.18 -55.64
N ALA A 23 6.12 -0.50 -56.58
CA ALA A 23 7.57 -0.38 -56.56
C ALA A 23 8.08 0.46 -55.37
N GLN A 24 7.39 1.55 -55.03
CA GLN A 24 7.69 2.39 -53.86
C GLN A 24 7.53 1.59 -52.57
N LEU A 25 6.40 0.91 -52.41
CA LEU A 25 6.12 0.08 -51.22
C LEU A 25 7.16 -1.05 -51.06
N ALA A 26 7.53 -1.72 -52.16
CA ALA A 26 8.57 -2.74 -52.16
C ALA A 26 9.95 -2.15 -51.80
N HIS A 27 10.27 -0.95 -52.27
CA HIS A 27 11.51 -0.25 -51.94
C HIS A 27 11.56 0.10 -50.45
N GLU A 28 10.52 0.70 -49.89
CA GLU A 28 10.40 1.06 -48.48
C GLU A 28 10.52 -0.17 -47.57
N LEU A 29 9.82 -1.27 -47.92
CA LEU A 29 9.87 -2.52 -47.21
C LEU A 29 11.28 -3.14 -47.18
N LEU A 30 11.96 -3.11 -48.34
CA LEU A 30 13.35 -3.58 -48.45
C LEU A 30 14.34 -2.69 -47.69
N GLN A 31 14.11 -1.37 -47.67
CA GLN A 31 14.91 -0.44 -46.85
C GLN A 31 14.69 -0.67 -45.35
N ALA A 32 13.45 -0.82 -44.89
CA ALA A 32 13.10 -1.10 -43.49
C ALA A 32 13.69 -2.45 -43.04
N SER A 33 13.89 -3.40 -43.97
CA SER A 33 14.42 -4.75 -43.68
C SER A 33 15.94 -4.85 -43.76
N LYS A 34 16.70 -3.71 -43.74
CA LYS A 34 18.18 -3.73 -43.74
C LYS A 34 18.74 -4.47 -42.50
N GLY A 35 19.76 -5.29 -42.72
CA GLY A 35 20.43 -6.05 -41.66
C GLY A 35 21.10 -7.34 -42.20
N ARG A 36 21.74 -8.15 -41.33
CA ARG A 36 22.39 -9.41 -41.72
C ARG A 36 21.33 -10.50 -42.08
N GLY A 37 21.53 -11.22 -43.18
CA GLY A 37 20.70 -12.34 -43.64
C GLY A 37 19.88 -12.00 -44.90
N SER A 38 19.04 -12.96 -45.36
CA SER A 38 18.21 -12.80 -46.60
C SER A 38 17.21 -11.66 -46.48
N ARG A 39 17.27 -10.70 -47.42
CA ARG A 39 16.35 -9.55 -47.49
C ARG A 39 14.88 -9.99 -47.52
N TRP A 40 14.57 -11.02 -48.29
CA TRP A 40 13.22 -11.56 -48.46
C TRP A 40 12.69 -12.17 -47.18
N LYS A 41 13.53 -12.87 -46.42
CA LYS A 41 13.13 -13.47 -45.13
C LYS A 41 12.76 -12.40 -44.13
N ARG A 42 13.54 -11.29 -44.08
CA ARG A 42 13.26 -10.15 -43.22
C ARG A 42 12.04 -9.35 -43.67
N ALA A 43 11.88 -9.13 -44.99
CA ALA A 43 10.70 -8.45 -45.48
C ALA A 43 9.41 -9.20 -45.13
N ARG A 44 9.38 -10.52 -45.27
CA ARG A 44 8.25 -11.37 -44.84
C ARG A 44 8.01 -11.25 -43.33
N GLU A 45 9.06 -11.22 -42.51
CA GLU A 45 8.93 -11.02 -41.06
C GLU A 45 8.35 -9.64 -40.72
N CYS A 46 8.78 -8.55 -41.41
CA CYS A 46 8.20 -7.22 -41.25
C CYS A 46 6.73 -7.19 -41.66
N ILE A 47 6.32 -7.90 -42.73
CA ILE A 47 4.91 -8.02 -43.13
C ILE A 47 4.13 -8.75 -42.02
N ARG A 48 4.60 -9.89 -41.55
CA ARG A 48 3.96 -10.68 -40.48
C ARG A 48 3.76 -9.83 -39.20
N LEU A 49 4.82 -9.16 -38.76
CA LEU A 49 4.76 -8.26 -37.60
C LEU A 49 3.82 -7.08 -37.82
N GLY A 50 3.78 -6.54 -39.07
CA GLY A 50 2.85 -5.48 -39.47
C GLY A 50 1.40 -5.95 -39.43
N GLU A 51 1.10 -7.15 -39.94
CA GLU A 51 -0.24 -7.76 -39.89
C GLU A 51 -0.68 -8.02 -38.44
N GLU A 52 0.18 -8.60 -37.62
CA GLU A 52 -0.07 -8.78 -36.19
C GLU A 52 -0.37 -7.44 -35.49
N ALA A 53 0.40 -6.40 -35.83
CA ALA A 53 0.19 -5.06 -35.33
C ALA A 53 -1.13 -4.43 -35.80
N LEU A 54 -1.54 -4.66 -37.05
CA LEU A 54 -2.81 -4.19 -37.61
C LEU A 54 -4.01 -4.90 -36.99
N VAL A 55 -3.95 -6.24 -36.88
CA VAL A 55 -4.98 -7.05 -36.20
C VAL A 55 -5.13 -6.61 -34.76
N ALA A 56 -4.02 -6.33 -34.11
CA ALA A 56 -4.03 -5.84 -32.76
C ALA A 56 -4.53 -4.37 -32.64
N ARG A 57 -4.37 -3.52 -33.67
CA ARG A 57 -4.92 -2.13 -33.72
C ARG A 57 -6.45 -2.13 -33.61
N GLY A 58 -7.14 -3.09 -34.21
CA GLY A 58 -8.61 -3.18 -34.14
C GLY A 58 -9.16 -3.47 -32.74
N LYS A 59 -8.36 -3.92 -31.79
CA LYS A 59 -8.77 -4.30 -30.44
C LYS A 59 -8.40 -3.30 -29.35
N THR A 60 -7.75 -2.19 -29.68
CA THR A 60 -7.35 -1.19 -28.66
C THR A 60 -8.51 -0.29 -28.26
N VAL A 61 -8.48 0.23 -27.03
CA VAL A 61 -9.50 1.15 -26.51
C VAL A 61 -8.84 2.39 -25.91
N ALA A 62 -9.60 3.49 -25.80
CA ALA A 62 -9.13 4.68 -25.10
C ALA A 62 -8.81 4.36 -23.61
N PHE A 63 -7.81 5.03 -23.05
CA PHE A 63 -7.41 4.84 -21.66
C PHE A 63 -8.57 4.99 -20.67
N ARG A 64 -9.49 5.94 -20.93
CA ARG A 64 -10.70 6.13 -20.11
C ARG A 64 -11.54 4.85 -20.04
N LYS A 65 -11.72 4.12 -21.14
CA LYS A 65 -12.46 2.84 -21.16
C LYS A 65 -11.68 1.76 -20.40
N ALA A 66 -10.37 1.69 -20.56
CA ALA A 66 -9.55 0.75 -19.82
C ALA A 66 -9.60 1.00 -18.29
N VAL A 67 -9.68 2.26 -17.86
CA VAL A 67 -9.90 2.64 -16.46
C VAL A 67 -11.25 2.12 -15.96
N GLN A 68 -12.33 2.31 -16.72
CA GLN A 68 -13.67 1.83 -16.35
C GLN A 68 -13.69 0.31 -16.17
N GLU A 69 -13.21 -0.43 -17.14
CA GLU A 69 -13.11 -1.90 -17.08
C GLU A 69 -12.25 -2.40 -15.90
N ALA A 70 -11.13 -1.69 -15.65
CA ALA A 70 -10.28 -2.00 -14.51
C ALA A 70 -10.95 -1.73 -13.16
N MET A 71 -11.86 -0.76 -13.07
CA MET A 71 -12.69 -0.52 -11.87
C MET A 71 -13.75 -1.61 -11.70
N GLU A 72 -14.42 -2.01 -12.77
CA GLU A 72 -15.43 -3.07 -12.78
C GLU A 72 -14.83 -4.42 -12.37
N ALA A 73 -13.65 -4.74 -12.89
CA ALA A 73 -12.91 -5.97 -12.54
C ALA A 73 -12.45 -6.05 -11.07
N ARG A 74 -12.73 -5.04 -10.25
CA ARG A 74 -12.32 -4.97 -8.83
C ARG A 74 -13.49 -4.79 -7.87
N GLN A 75 -14.70 -5.09 -8.29
CA GLN A 75 -15.90 -4.93 -7.45
C GLN A 75 -15.90 -5.86 -6.22
N ASP A 76 -15.25 -6.99 -6.30
CA ASP A 76 -15.05 -7.97 -5.23
C ASP A 76 -14.04 -7.54 -4.17
N ARG A 77 -13.23 -6.51 -4.46
CA ARG A 77 -12.21 -6.01 -3.52
C ARG A 77 -12.82 -5.24 -2.36
N ARG A 78 -12.10 -5.17 -1.23
CA ARG A 78 -12.52 -4.41 -0.04
C ARG A 78 -12.86 -2.97 -0.40
N LYS A 79 -13.92 -2.41 0.22
CA LYS A 79 -14.43 -1.05 -0.04
C LYS A 79 -13.31 -0.02 -0.10
N ARG A 80 -12.41 0.03 0.90
CA ARG A 80 -11.28 0.99 0.94
C ARG A 80 -10.35 0.86 -0.28
N THR A 81 -10.05 -0.37 -0.71
CA THR A 81 -9.21 -0.61 -1.90
C THR A 81 -9.89 -0.10 -3.16
N ARG A 82 -11.21 -0.29 -3.29
CA ARG A 82 -12.00 0.23 -4.41
C ARG A 82 -12.06 1.75 -4.41
N ASP A 83 -12.26 2.35 -3.23
CA ASP A 83 -12.33 3.81 -3.08
C ASP A 83 -10.99 4.47 -3.39
N ASP A 84 -9.88 3.90 -2.91
CA ASP A 84 -8.53 4.34 -3.25
C ASP A 84 -8.26 4.23 -4.77
N PHE A 85 -8.62 3.09 -5.37
CA PHE A 85 -8.47 2.88 -6.82
C PHE A 85 -9.30 3.88 -7.63
N ARG A 86 -10.56 4.09 -7.24
CA ARG A 86 -11.47 5.06 -7.87
C ARG A 86 -10.96 6.49 -7.74
N TYR A 87 -10.51 6.88 -6.56
CA TYR A 87 -9.95 8.22 -6.32
C TYR A 87 -8.73 8.48 -7.21
N ILE A 88 -7.77 7.57 -7.20
CA ILE A 88 -6.55 7.71 -7.99
C ILE A 88 -6.88 7.73 -9.49
N SER A 89 -7.73 6.82 -9.97
CA SER A 89 -8.13 6.76 -11.38
C SER A 89 -8.82 8.04 -11.85
N ARG A 90 -9.74 8.59 -11.03
CA ARG A 90 -10.39 9.88 -11.35
C ARG A 90 -9.38 11.02 -11.43
N ARG A 91 -8.40 11.03 -10.53
CA ARG A 91 -7.37 12.06 -10.52
C ARG A 91 -6.48 11.97 -11.78
N LEU A 92 -6.04 10.77 -12.18
CA LEU A 92 -5.31 10.55 -13.44
C LEU A 92 -6.11 11.04 -14.65
N LEU A 93 -7.39 10.70 -14.78
CA LEU A 93 -8.24 11.15 -15.89
C LEU A 93 -8.44 12.67 -15.90
N ARG A 94 -8.54 13.30 -14.74
CA ARG A 94 -8.74 14.75 -14.60
C ARG A 94 -7.50 15.54 -15.00
N PHE A 95 -6.32 15.12 -14.51
CA PHE A 95 -5.08 15.87 -14.73
C PHE A 95 -4.36 15.54 -16.05
N CYS A 96 -4.73 14.41 -16.69
CA CYS A 96 -4.14 13.97 -17.96
C CYS A 96 -5.24 13.68 -19.01
N PRO A 97 -6.04 14.70 -19.43
CA PRO A 97 -7.16 14.51 -20.35
C PRO A 97 -6.72 13.99 -21.72
N GLU A 98 -5.54 14.38 -22.18
CA GLU A 98 -4.96 13.90 -23.44
C GLU A 98 -4.73 12.38 -23.39
N MET A 99 -4.09 11.91 -22.32
CA MET A 99 -3.89 10.48 -22.11
C MET A 99 -5.22 9.73 -21.95
N ALA A 100 -6.25 10.36 -21.34
CA ALA A 100 -7.56 9.75 -21.16
C ALA A 100 -8.26 9.38 -22.48
N ARG A 101 -8.02 10.16 -23.55
CA ARG A 101 -8.58 9.94 -24.90
C ARG A 101 -7.71 9.00 -25.73
N ARG A 102 -6.44 8.88 -25.41
CA ARG A 102 -5.46 8.13 -26.19
C ARG A 102 -5.70 6.62 -26.11
N PRO A 103 -5.57 5.87 -27.20
CA PRO A 103 -5.63 4.40 -27.15
C PRO A 103 -4.50 3.83 -26.29
N VAL A 104 -4.81 2.87 -25.42
CA VAL A 104 -3.87 2.35 -24.40
C VAL A 104 -2.59 1.78 -25.01
N ARG A 105 -2.67 1.23 -26.20
CA ARG A 105 -1.52 0.68 -26.94
C ARG A 105 -0.42 1.71 -27.23
N PHE A 106 -0.79 2.96 -27.42
CA PHE A 106 0.13 4.02 -27.82
C PHE A 106 0.62 4.88 -26.65
N ILE A 107 0.23 4.52 -25.43
CA ILE A 107 0.68 5.23 -24.24
C ILE A 107 2.06 4.69 -23.85
N THR A 108 3.02 5.60 -23.78
CA THR A 108 4.43 5.30 -23.50
C THR A 108 4.75 5.36 -22.01
N PRO A 109 5.86 4.73 -21.56
CA PRO A 109 6.36 4.89 -20.18
C PRO A 109 6.58 6.35 -19.77
N ARG A 110 7.08 7.17 -20.71
CA ARG A 110 7.31 8.61 -20.47
C ARG A 110 6.01 9.36 -20.17
N GLU A 111 4.94 9.08 -20.90
CA GLU A 111 3.62 9.68 -20.66
C GLU A 111 3.02 9.19 -19.34
N CYS A 112 3.18 7.91 -19.00
CA CYS A 112 2.78 7.37 -17.70
C CYS A 112 3.48 8.10 -16.56
N ARG A 113 4.80 8.31 -16.65
CA ARG A 113 5.58 9.06 -15.67
C ARG A 113 5.12 10.50 -15.55
N ALA A 114 5.00 11.21 -16.66
CA ALA A 114 4.54 12.60 -16.68
C ALA A 114 3.12 12.74 -16.07
N CYS A 115 2.23 11.79 -16.35
CA CYS A 115 0.88 11.77 -15.78
C CYS A 115 0.93 11.57 -14.23
N LEU A 116 1.80 10.72 -13.72
CA LEU A 116 1.98 10.53 -12.27
C LEU A 116 2.52 11.81 -11.60
N GLU A 117 3.50 12.46 -12.23
CA GLU A 117 4.12 13.70 -11.74
C GLU A 117 3.13 14.86 -11.73
N LYS A 118 2.33 15.02 -12.81
CA LYS A 118 1.29 16.04 -12.91
C LYS A 118 0.12 15.81 -11.97
N SER A 119 -0.21 14.55 -11.68
CA SER A 119 -1.38 14.22 -10.89
C SER A 119 -1.12 14.19 -9.38
N PHE A 120 0.12 14.01 -8.93
CA PHE A 120 0.42 13.81 -7.51
C PHE A 120 1.69 14.53 -7.07
N ASP A 121 1.58 15.27 -5.97
CA ASP A 121 2.65 16.15 -5.47
C ASP A 121 3.75 15.37 -4.75
N THR A 122 3.38 14.37 -3.93
CA THR A 122 4.35 13.62 -3.12
C THR A 122 4.78 12.32 -3.78
N LEU A 123 6.05 11.96 -3.60
CA LEU A 123 6.60 10.72 -4.13
C LEU A 123 5.84 9.48 -3.64
N ARG A 124 5.40 9.45 -2.38
CA ARG A 124 4.60 8.35 -1.81
C ARG A 124 3.25 8.20 -2.52
N GLN A 125 2.59 9.31 -2.87
CA GLN A 125 1.36 9.27 -3.65
C GLN A 125 1.62 8.77 -5.08
N ARG A 126 2.72 9.19 -5.71
CA ARG A 126 3.14 8.71 -7.04
C ARG A 126 3.38 7.21 -7.06
N TYR A 127 4.03 6.65 -6.03
CA TYR A 127 4.20 5.19 -5.89
C TYR A 127 2.85 4.46 -5.78
N LYS A 128 1.93 4.97 -4.96
CA LYS A 128 0.58 4.39 -4.84
C LYS A 128 -0.18 4.48 -6.16
N ALA A 129 -0.08 5.60 -6.85
CA ALA A 129 -0.71 5.83 -8.15
C ALA A 129 -0.08 4.96 -9.26
N ARG A 130 1.23 4.73 -9.24
CA ARG A 130 1.91 3.81 -10.15
C ARG A 130 1.35 2.38 -10.04
N LEU A 131 1.08 1.90 -8.82
CA LEU A 131 0.44 0.59 -8.62
C LEU A 131 -0.97 0.53 -9.23
N VAL A 132 -1.77 1.59 -9.08
CA VAL A 132 -3.11 1.68 -9.68
C VAL A 132 -3.01 1.74 -11.20
N LEU A 133 -2.13 2.58 -11.74
CA LEU A 133 -1.91 2.74 -13.17
C LEU A 133 -1.43 1.41 -13.79
N SER A 134 -0.48 0.72 -13.15
CA SER A 134 -0.04 -0.62 -13.54
C SER A 134 -1.19 -1.63 -13.54
N GLY A 135 -2.09 -1.55 -12.56
CA GLY A 135 -3.28 -2.39 -12.50
C GLY A 135 -4.28 -2.13 -13.61
N ILE A 136 -4.39 -0.88 -14.11
CA ILE A 136 -5.22 -0.52 -15.27
C ILE A 136 -4.63 -1.14 -16.54
N PHE A 137 -3.33 -0.93 -16.79
CA PHE A 137 -2.66 -1.53 -17.94
C PHE A 137 -2.60 -3.05 -17.88
N GLY A 138 -2.45 -3.64 -16.68
CA GLY A 138 -2.56 -5.09 -16.51
C GLY A 138 -3.94 -5.65 -16.93
N THR A 139 -5.02 -4.88 -16.71
CA THR A 139 -6.34 -5.22 -17.24
C THR A 139 -6.38 -5.07 -18.77
N ALA A 140 -5.77 -4.02 -19.31
CA ALA A 140 -5.70 -3.79 -20.75
C ALA A 140 -4.93 -4.90 -21.48
N VAL A 141 -3.81 -5.38 -20.93
CA VAL A 141 -3.04 -6.52 -21.44
C VAL A 141 -3.88 -7.80 -21.43
N LYS A 142 -4.55 -8.11 -20.31
CA LYS A 142 -5.43 -9.28 -20.20
C LYS A 142 -6.60 -9.26 -21.20
N ARG A 143 -7.04 -8.08 -21.62
CA ARG A 143 -8.09 -7.90 -22.63
C ARG A 143 -7.54 -7.87 -24.08
N GLY A 144 -6.21 -7.95 -24.26
CA GLY A 144 -5.56 -7.86 -25.56
C GLY A 144 -5.57 -6.46 -26.18
N TRP A 145 -5.81 -5.40 -25.41
CA TRP A 145 -5.85 -4.01 -25.89
C TRP A 145 -4.48 -3.36 -26.01
N CYS A 146 -3.49 -3.92 -25.36
CA CYS A 146 -2.06 -3.61 -25.54
C CYS A 146 -1.24 -4.89 -25.29
N THR A 147 -0.04 -4.93 -25.83
CA THR A 147 0.86 -6.10 -25.76
C THR A 147 1.62 -6.17 -24.44
N GLU A 148 1.93 -5.01 -23.88
CA GLU A 148 2.72 -4.89 -22.64
C GLU A 148 2.20 -3.78 -21.73
N ASN A 149 2.67 -3.79 -20.49
CA ASN A 149 2.33 -2.78 -19.52
C ASN A 149 3.43 -1.70 -19.47
N PRO A 150 3.20 -0.50 -20.02
CA PRO A 150 4.23 0.55 -20.10
C PRO A 150 4.68 1.04 -18.71
N VAL A 151 3.87 0.81 -17.67
CA VAL A 151 4.19 1.21 -16.29
C VAL A 151 5.30 0.35 -15.68
N ALA A 152 5.58 -0.83 -16.24
CA ALA A 152 6.71 -1.67 -15.82
C ALA A 152 8.05 -0.92 -15.98
N HIS A 153 8.15 -0.09 -17.01
CA HIS A 153 9.34 0.70 -17.35
C HIS A 153 9.31 2.14 -16.80
N VAL A 154 8.40 2.43 -15.84
CA VAL A 154 8.35 3.73 -15.18
C VAL A 154 9.20 3.69 -13.91
N ASP A 155 10.33 4.35 -13.95
CA ASP A 155 11.17 4.53 -12.77
C ASP A 155 10.74 5.76 -11.96
N LEU A 156 10.64 5.58 -10.66
CA LEU A 156 10.44 6.66 -9.68
C LEU A 156 11.64 6.72 -8.74
N PRO A 157 12.05 7.91 -8.28
CA PRO A 157 13.12 8.05 -7.29
C PRO A 157 12.84 7.19 -6.06
N ARG A 158 13.87 6.63 -5.44
CA ARG A 158 13.70 5.81 -4.23
C ARG A 158 13.02 6.59 -3.11
N LEU A 159 12.03 5.97 -2.46
CA LEU A 159 11.45 6.53 -1.25
C LEU A 159 12.50 6.47 -0.14
N LYS A 160 12.80 7.62 0.45
CA LYS A 160 13.56 7.64 1.71
C LYS A 160 12.67 7.02 2.78
N GLU A 161 13.12 5.95 3.39
CA GLU A 161 12.46 5.36 4.54
C GLU A 161 12.72 6.28 5.74
N HIS A 162 11.66 6.83 6.31
CA HIS A 162 11.72 7.52 7.58
C HIS A 162 11.28 6.52 8.65
N SER A 163 12.09 6.37 9.69
CA SER A 163 11.67 5.64 10.88
C SER A 163 10.45 6.33 11.47
N ILE A 164 9.44 5.56 11.83
CA ILE A 164 8.27 6.11 12.52
C ILE A 164 8.70 6.35 13.97
N PRO A 165 8.48 7.56 14.51
CA PRO A 165 8.86 7.84 15.89
C PRO A 165 8.05 6.96 16.85
N VAL A 166 8.67 6.61 17.96
CA VAL A 166 8.05 5.92 19.09
C VAL A 166 7.80 6.89 20.23
N LEU A 167 6.81 6.59 21.08
CA LEU A 167 6.53 7.42 22.23
C LEU A 167 7.63 7.26 23.29
N SER A 168 8.07 8.38 23.85
CA SER A 168 8.82 8.40 25.11
C SER A 168 7.92 7.96 26.29
N LEU A 169 8.53 7.59 27.42
CA LEU A 169 7.77 7.24 28.64
C LEU A 169 6.90 8.41 29.13
N GLU A 170 7.37 9.63 28.96
CA GLU A 170 6.63 10.83 29.35
C GLU A 170 5.41 11.08 28.45
N GLU A 171 5.60 11.00 27.12
CA GLU A 171 4.52 11.10 26.14
C GLU A 171 3.45 10.01 26.36
N MET A 172 3.88 8.82 26.66
CA MET A 172 3.01 7.70 26.96
C MET A 172 2.18 7.94 28.23
N ARG A 173 2.82 8.46 29.30
CA ARG A 173 2.11 8.83 30.55
C ARG A 173 1.06 9.89 30.28
N ARG A 174 1.40 10.95 29.54
CA ARG A 174 0.44 12.00 29.14
C ARG A 174 -0.74 11.44 28.36
N LEU A 175 -0.47 10.53 27.39
CA LEU A 175 -1.54 9.91 26.61
C LEU A 175 -2.46 9.04 27.46
N LEU A 176 -1.90 8.26 28.39
CA LEU A 176 -2.69 7.40 29.27
C LEU A 176 -3.49 8.20 30.30
N ALA A 177 -2.91 9.26 30.88
CA ALA A 177 -3.62 10.16 31.77
C ALA A 177 -4.80 10.84 31.04
N ALA A 178 -4.55 11.36 29.85
CA ALA A 178 -5.63 11.93 29.02
C ALA A 178 -6.70 10.88 28.69
N ALA A 179 -6.31 9.61 28.43
CA ALA A 179 -7.27 8.55 28.11
C ALA A 179 -8.10 8.11 29.31
N GLU A 180 -7.59 8.29 30.52
CA GLU A 180 -8.28 8.00 31.76
C GLU A 180 -9.26 9.09 32.17
N GLU A 181 -8.88 10.35 31.98
CA GLU A 181 -9.70 11.51 32.33
C GLU A 181 -10.77 11.83 31.27
N TYR A 182 -10.41 11.72 30.00
CA TYR A 182 -11.29 12.11 28.90
C TYR A 182 -12.48 11.17 28.79
N ASP A 183 -13.68 11.75 28.79
CA ASP A 183 -14.96 11.04 28.60
C ASP A 183 -15.13 9.89 29.63
N GLY A 184 -14.73 10.14 30.89
CA GLY A 184 -14.83 9.19 31.98
C GLY A 184 -14.01 7.91 31.79
N GLY A 185 -12.94 7.94 31.00
CA GLY A 185 -12.09 6.78 30.74
C GLY A 185 -12.53 5.88 29.58
N ALA A 186 -13.54 6.26 28.83
CA ALA A 186 -14.10 5.48 27.72
C ALA A 186 -13.06 5.06 26.65
N CYS A 187 -11.97 5.80 26.54
CA CYS A 187 -10.91 5.54 25.56
C CYS A 187 -9.77 4.66 26.12
N LEU A 188 -9.70 4.43 27.43
CA LEU A 188 -8.56 3.82 28.11
C LEU A 188 -8.24 2.40 27.60
N ALA A 189 -9.26 1.54 27.48
CA ALA A 189 -9.09 0.18 26.99
C ALA A 189 -8.56 0.16 25.54
N ALA A 190 -9.10 0.97 24.67
CA ALA A 190 -8.68 1.04 23.27
C ALA A 190 -7.22 1.52 23.13
N VAL A 191 -6.83 2.54 23.90
CA VAL A 191 -5.45 3.06 23.93
C VAL A 191 -4.50 2.02 24.48
N GLY A 192 -4.85 1.37 25.60
CA GLY A 192 -4.06 0.30 26.23
C GLY A 192 -3.79 -0.87 25.27
N LEU A 193 -4.81 -1.33 24.55
CA LEU A 193 -4.70 -2.41 23.57
C LEU A 193 -3.79 -2.05 22.37
N MET A 194 -3.86 -0.81 21.89
CA MET A 194 -2.97 -0.36 20.84
C MET A 194 -1.52 -0.22 21.34
N LEU A 195 -1.33 0.27 22.56
CA LEU A 195 -0.02 0.58 23.13
C LEU A 195 0.70 -0.66 23.67
N TYR A 196 0.00 -1.54 24.41
CA TYR A 196 0.61 -2.67 25.12
C TYR A 196 0.33 -4.05 24.52
N ALA A 197 -0.51 -4.11 23.47
CA ALA A 197 -0.75 -5.32 22.70
C ALA A 197 -0.46 -5.14 21.19
N GLY A 198 -0.09 -3.93 20.77
CA GLY A 198 0.26 -3.65 19.39
C GLY A 198 -0.87 -3.93 18.38
N ILE A 199 -2.12 -3.96 18.83
CA ILE A 199 -3.29 -4.21 17.97
C ILE A 199 -3.48 -3.01 17.04
N ARG A 200 -3.79 -3.28 15.74
CA ARG A 200 -3.96 -2.18 14.78
C ARG A 200 -5.19 -1.33 15.12
N PRO A 201 -5.16 -0.01 14.88
CA PRO A 201 -6.29 0.87 15.18
C PRO A 201 -7.63 0.39 14.58
N GLU A 202 -7.60 -0.12 13.35
CA GLU A 202 -8.82 -0.65 12.69
C GLU A 202 -9.29 -2.00 13.26
N GLU A 203 -8.40 -2.77 13.89
CA GLU A 203 -8.75 -4.00 14.59
C GLU A 203 -9.38 -3.67 15.95
N VAL A 204 -8.79 -2.75 16.72
CA VAL A 204 -9.34 -2.27 18.01
C VAL A 204 -10.73 -1.67 17.82
N ARG A 205 -10.94 -0.91 16.74
CA ARG A 205 -12.24 -0.31 16.41
C ARG A 205 -13.37 -1.32 16.20
N ARG A 206 -13.02 -2.57 15.86
CA ARG A 206 -13.96 -3.68 15.63
C ARG A 206 -13.95 -4.70 16.74
N LEU A 207 -13.13 -4.47 17.77
CA LEU A 207 -12.99 -5.37 18.88
C LEU A 207 -14.17 -5.22 19.83
N ASP A 208 -14.67 -6.35 20.31
CA ASP A 208 -15.68 -6.44 21.35
C ASP A 208 -15.06 -7.00 22.63
N TRP A 209 -15.57 -6.58 23.79
CA TRP A 209 -15.09 -7.08 25.08
C TRP A 209 -15.26 -8.60 25.24
N ALA A 210 -16.21 -9.23 24.56
CA ALA A 210 -16.36 -10.69 24.52
C ALA A 210 -15.14 -11.42 23.91
N GLN A 211 -14.24 -10.69 23.22
CA GLN A 211 -13.00 -11.21 22.67
C GLN A 211 -11.79 -11.04 23.62
N ILE A 212 -11.99 -10.39 24.78
CA ILE A 212 -10.97 -10.11 25.78
C ILE A 212 -11.22 -11.03 26.97
N ASN A 213 -10.36 -12.02 27.14
CA ASN A 213 -10.41 -12.90 28.28
C ASN A 213 -9.36 -12.46 29.34
N LEU A 214 -9.81 -11.67 30.31
CA LEU A 214 -8.93 -11.18 31.39
C LEU A 214 -8.44 -12.29 32.32
N ARG A 215 -9.20 -13.38 32.46
CA ARG A 215 -8.84 -14.53 33.30
C ARG A 215 -7.69 -15.32 32.65
N GLU A 216 -7.82 -15.63 31.38
CA GLU A 216 -6.81 -16.35 30.60
C GLU A 216 -5.67 -15.44 30.10
N GLY A 217 -5.80 -14.13 30.29
CA GLY A 217 -4.79 -13.17 29.84
C GLY A 217 -4.63 -13.07 28.31
N MET A 218 -5.74 -13.17 27.55
CA MET A 218 -5.69 -13.26 26.08
C MET A 218 -6.72 -12.36 25.40
N VAL A 219 -6.35 -11.84 24.22
CA VAL A 219 -7.25 -11.17 23.28
C VAL A 219 -7.33 -11.99 22.00
N SER A 220 -8.53 -12.42 21.62
CA SER A 220 -8.78 -13.20 20.41
C SER A 220 -9.16 -12.31 19.23
N LEU A 221 -8.26 -12.15 18.27
CA LEU A 221 -8.50 -11.36 17.05
C LEU A 221 -8.96 -12.28 15.91
N ARG A 222 -10.22 -12.14 15.49
CA ARG A 222 -10.83 -12.97 14.44
C ARG A 222 -10.32 -12.55 13.05
N ALA A 223 -10.21 -13.52 12.14
CA ALA A 223 -9.76 -13.30 10.74
C ALA A 223 -10.51 -12.19 10.02
N ARG A 224 -11.84 -12.09 10.19
CA ARG A 224 -12.69 -11.05 9.58
C ARG A 224 -12.33 -9.62 10.01
N HIS A 225 -11.67 -9.45 11.16
CA HIS A 225 -11.25 -8.15 11.67
C HIS A 225 -9.83 -7.81 11.24
N SER A 226 -9.04 -8.81 10.83
CA SER A 226 -7.64 -8.63 10.42
C SER A 226 -7.51 -8.08 8.99
N LYS A 227 -6.55 -7.18 8.78
CA LYS A 227 -6.20 -6.69 7.44
C LYS A 227 -5.60 -7.78 6.56
N THR A 228 -4.90 -8.73 7.16
CA THR A 228 -4.19 -9.84 6.48
C THR A 228 -5.00 -11.13 6.40
N GLY A 229 -6.20 -11.17 7.00
CA GLY A 229 -7.10 -12.33 6.95
C GLY A 229 -6.75 -13.45 7.93
N GLY A 230 -5.71 -13.32 8.76
CA GLY A 230 -5.33 -14.31 9.79
C GLY A 230 -5.98 -14.02 11.14
N ALA A 231 -6.54 -15.04 11.79
CA ALA A 231 -6.87 -15.00 13.22
C ALA A 231 -5.58 -15.08 14.03
N ARG A 232 -5.54 -14.44 15.19
CA ARG A 232 -4.42 -14.55 16.13
C ARG A 232 -4.85 -14.26 17.56
N ILE A 233 -4.08 -14.77 18.49
CA ILE A 233 -4.20 -14.51 19.92
C ILE A 233 -3.08 -13.53 20.30
N VAL A 234 -3.40 -12.56 21.14
CA VAL A 234 -2.46 -11.58 21.67
C VAL A 234 -2.47 -11.67 23.19
N THR A 235 -1.31 -11.72 23.80
CA THR A 235 -1.15 -11.87 25.26
C THR A 235 -1.46 -10.55 25.97
N ILE A 236 -2.27 -10.62 27.03
CA ILE A 236 -2.51 -9.51 27.95
C ILE A 236 -1.43 -9.54 29.04
N ARG A 237 -0.42 -8.72 28.88
CA ARG A 237 0.65 -8.56 29.87
C ARG A 237 0.17 -7.76 31.09
N PRO A 238 0.83 -7.88 32.26
CA PRO A 238 0.34 -7.30 33.52
C PRO A 238 -0.08 -5.85 33.47
N VAL A 239 0.72 -4.99 32.79
CA VAL A 239 0.40 -3.56 32.60
C VAL A 239 -0.91 -3.37 31.86
N LEU A 240 -1.11 -4.09 30.74
CA LEU A 240 -2.36 -4.04 29.99
C LEU A 240 -3.52 -4.57 30.81
N GLY A 241 -3.32 -5.69 31.54
CA GLY A 241 -4.33 -6.26 32.41
C GLY A 241 -4.84 -5.28 33.47
N SER A 242 -3.93 -4.50 34.05
CA SER A 242 -4.27 -3.47 35.04
C SER A 242 -5.11 -2.34 34.41
N LEU A 243 -4.75 -1.88 33.22
CA LEU A 243 -5.50 -0.85 32.47
C LEU A 243 -6.91 -1.33 32.07
N LEU A 244 -7.01 -2.57 31.61
CA LEU A 244 -8.31 -3.15 31.23
C LEU A 244 -9.22 -3.35 32.45
N LYS A 245 -8.69 -3.79 33.57
CA LYS A 245 -9.45 -3.90 34.86
C LYS A 245 -9.93 -2.53 35.31
N ARG A 246 -9.12 -1.48 35.19
CA ARG A 246 -9.52 -0.09 35.48
C ARG A 246 -10.67 0.35 34.59
N ALA A 247 -10.58 0.10 33.26
CA ALA A 247 -11.65 0.43 32.33
C ALA A 247 -12.97 -0.32 32.70
N VAL A 248 -12.89 -1.58 33.11
CA VAL A 248 -14.05 -2.34 33.60
C VAL A 248 -14.63 -1.69 34.85
N ALA A 249 -13.79 -1.29 35.82
CA ALA A 249 -14.23 -0.62 37.06
C ALA A 249 -14.89 0.74 36.77
N MET A 250 -14.53 1.40 35.67
CA MET A 250 -15.17 2.63 35.18
C MET A 250 -16.46 2.38 34.40
N GLY A 251 -16.93 1.12 34.27
CA GLY A 251 -18.16 0.77 33.54
C GLY A 251 -17.97 0.41 32.06
N PHE A 252 -16.74 0.35 31.56
CA PHE A 252 -16.45 0.07 30.13
C PHE A 252 -15.99 -1.38 29.90
N GLY A 253 -16.71 -2.36 30.44
CA GLY A 253 -16.35 -3.79 30.37
C GLY A 253 -17.21 -4.64 29.43
N ALA A 254 -18.10 -4.06 28.64
CA ALA A 254 -19.04 -4.79 27.77
C ALA A 254 -19.22 -4.14 26.40
N GLY A 255 -19.62 -4.93 25.41
CA GLY A 255 -19.86 -4.48 24.04
C GLY A 255 -18.59 -4.02 23.33
N SER A 256 -18.68 -2.99 22.52
CA SER A 256 -17.55 -2.48 21.74
C SER A 256 -16.46 -1.87 22.63
N VAL A 257 -15.21 -2.21 22.39
CA VAL A 257 -14.04 -1.64 23.09
C VAL A 257 -13.85 -0.16 22.78
N CYS A 258 -14.11 0.25 21.54
CA CYS A 258 -14.07 1.67 21.18
C CYS A 258 -15.42 2.34 21.48
N PRO A 259 -15.43 3.52 22.12
CA PRO A 259 -16.67 4.25 22.36
C PRO A 259 -17.29 4.76 21.05
N ARG A 260 -18.58 5.15 21.11
CA ARG A 260 -19.26 5.84 20.00
C ARG A 260 -18.44 7.07 19.57
N ASN A 261 -18.47 7.38 18.29
CA ASN A 261 -17.73 8.50 17.69
C ASN A 261 -16.19 8.42 17.91
N TRP A 262 -15.65 7.19 17.98
CA TRP A 262 -14.24 6.93 18.21
C TRP A 262 -13.28 7.85 17.44
N THR A 263 -13.53 8.08 16.15
CA THR A 263 -12.64 8.91 15.31
C THR A 263 -12.50 10.35 15.84
N VAL A 264 -13.61 10.92 16.34
CA VAL A 264 -13.63 12.27 16.92
C VAL A 264 -12.94 12.27 18.28
N LYS A 265 -13.35 11.33 19.16
CA LYS A 265 -12.77 11.18 20.50
C LYS A 265 -11.28 10.89 20.45
N TRP A 266 -10.83 10.02 19.56
CA TRP A 266 -9.41 9.73 19.35
C TRP A 266 -8.59 10.95 18.89
N ARG A 267 -9.16 11.80 18.05
CA ARG A 267 -8.51 13.04 17.62
C ARG A 267 -8.39 14.01 18.79
N GLU A 268 -9.45 14.18 19.57
CA GLU A 268 -9.45 15.07 20.73
C GLU A 268 -8.51 14.58 21.83
N LEU A 269 -8.53 13.29 22.16
CA LEU A 269 -7.61 12.69 23.10
C LEU A 269 -6.15 12.98 22.75
N ARG A 270 -5.78 12.82 21.47
CA ARG A 270 -4.42 13.12 21.02
C ARG A 270 -4.07 14.61 21.19
N ARG A 271 -5.03 15.49 20.94
CA ARG A 271 -4.85 16.93 21.16
C ARG A 271 -4.59 17.23 22.63
N LEU A 272 -5.36 16.67 23.54
CA LEU A 272 -5.18 16.81 24.97
C LEU A 272 -3.83 16.25 25.45
N ALA A 273 -3.35 15.19 24.83
CA ALA A 273 -2.05 14.61 25.12
C ALA A 273 -0.86 15.33 24.44
N GLY A 274 -1.09 16.46 23.74
CA GLY A 274 -0.05 17.29 23.15
C GLY A 274 0.24 17.05 21.66
N TRP A 275 -0.68 16.39 20.92
CA TRP A 275 -0.59 16.24 19.45
C TRP A 275 -1.72 17.02 18.77
N ASP A 276 -1.52 18.31 18.59
CA ASP A 276 -2.50 19.25 18.04
C ASP A 276 -2.66 19.17 16.51
N GLY A 277 -1.77 18.46 15.84
CA GLY A 277 -1.76 18.29 14.38
C GLY A 277 -1.13 19.45 13.61
N LYS A 278 -0.82 20.57 14.26
CA LYS A 278 -0.13 21.72 13.70
C LYS A 278 1.37 21.63 13.96
N GLU A 279 1.79 21.80 15.18
CA GLU A 279 3.19 21.72 15.59
C GLU A 279 3.65 20.28 15.68
N LYS A 280 2.85 19.40 16.31
CA LYS A 280 3.16 18.01 16.50
C LYS A 280 2.13 17.09 15.82
N LYS A 281 2.50 16.52 14.68
CA LYS A 281 1.65 15.60 13.92
C LYS A 281 1.72 14.19 14.53
N TRP A 282 0.57 13.52 14.57
CA TRP A 282 0.48 12.13 14.97
C TRP A 282 0.82 11.20 13.79
N PRO A 283 1.90 10.40 13.86
CA PRO A 283 2.20 9.39 12.84
C PRO A 283 1.19 8.25 12.85
N ALA A 284 0.89 7.71 11.68
CA ALA A 284 0.07 6.51 11.60
C ALA A 284 0.74 5.33 12.31
N ASP A 285 -0.06 4.53 13.00
CA ASP A 285 0.38 3.32 13.71
C ASP A 285 1.45 3.56 14.81
N MET A 286 1.63 4.80 15.29
CA MET A 286 2.65 5.18 16.28
C MET A 286 2.62 4.30 17.54
N LEU A 287 1.44 4.01 18.11
CA LEU A 287 1.33 3.14 19.30
C LEU A 287 1.82 1.72 19.00
N ARG A 288 1.52 1.23 17.83
CA ARG A 288 1.95 -0.10 17.40
C ARG A 288 3.47 -0.16 17.15
N HIS A 289 4.08 0.92 16.64
CA HIS A 289 5.54 1.04 16.53
C HIS A 289 6.19 1.12 17.91
N THR A 290 5.59 1.87 18.82
CA THR A 290 6.02 1.95 20.23
C THR A 290 6.00 0.56 20.88
N PHE A 291 4.87 -0.15 20.78
CA PHE A 291 4.78 -1.53 21.28
C PHE A 291 5.91 -2.42 20.74
N ALA A 292 6.09 -2.43 19.40
CA ALA A 292 7.06 -3.30 18.75
C ALA A 292 8.50 -3.03 19.24
N SER A 293 8.87 -1.76 19.36
CA SER A 293 10.21 -1.33 19.72
C SER A 293 10.50 -1.64 21.20
N TYR A 294 9.58 -1.32 22.11
CA TYR A 294 9.73 -1.65 23.53
C TYR A 294 9.67 -3.16 23.77
N PHE A 295 8.85 -3.90 23.01
CA PHE A 295 8.81 -5.36 23.09
C PHE A 295 10.14 -5.98 22.67
N ALA A 296 10.64 -5.59 21.49
CA ALA A 296 11.89 -6.13 20.97
C ALA A 296 13.08 -5.83 21.89
N ARG A 297 13.10 -4.64 22.53
CA ARG A 297 14.15 -4.26 23.46
C ARG A 297 14.10 -5.07 24.76
N HIS A 298 12.90 -5.28 25.31
CA HIS A 298 12.72 -5.93 26.60
C HIS A 298 12.74 -7.46 26.51
N PHE A 299 11.92 -8.04 25.63
CA PHE A 299 11.75 -9.50 25.55
C PHE A 299 12.72 -10.18 24.59
N LYS A 300 13.36 -9.43 23.68
CA LYS A 300 14.34 -9.92 22.69
C LYS A 300 13.84 -11.11 21.84
N ASN A 301 12.52 -11.30 21.76
CA ASN A 301 11.86 -12.40 21.03
C ASN A 301 11.05 -11.89 19.85
N LEU A 302 11.72 -11.77 18.71
CA LEU A 302 11.11 -11.25 17.48
C LEU A 302 10.08 -12.22 16.88
N HIS A 303 10.18 -13.52 17.14
CA HIS A 303 9.22 -14.49 16.66
C HIS A 303 7.85 -14.32 17.32
N VAL A 304 7.80 -14.23 18.64
CA VAL A 304 6.56 -13.96 19.39
C VAL A 304 5.98 -12.61 18.96
N LEU A 305 6.83 -11.59 18.84
CA LEU A 305 6.40 -10.27 18.37
C LEU A 305 5.75 -10.34 16.97
N GLN A 306 6.34 -11.09 16.05
CA GLN A 306 5.82 -11.30 14.70
C GLN A 306 4.42 -11.95 14.72
N MET A 307 4.25 -13.00 15.52
CA MET A 307 2.98 -13.72 15.66
C MET A 307 1.90 -12.81 16.26
N GLU A 308 2.17 -12.15 17.38
CA GLU A 308 1.20 -11.26 18.04
C GLU A 308 0.83 -10.06 17.18
N MET A 309 1.79 -9.48 16.47
CA MET A 309 1.51 -8.39 15.52
C MET A 309 0.82 -8.88 14.23
N GLY A 310 0.84 -10.17 13.91
CA GLY A 310 0.27 -10.72 12.69
C GLY A 310 0.98 -10.19 11.43
N HIS A 311 2.31 -10.30 11.41
CA HIS A 311 3.15 -9.97 10.26
C HIS A 311 3.52 -11.24 9.49
N ALA A 312 3.47 -11.16 8.16
CA ALA A 312 3.79 -12.29 7.30
C ALA A 312 5.30 -12.63 7.27
N SER A 313 6.18 -11.64 7.55
CA SER A 313 7.62 -11.84 7.60
C SER A 313 8.30 -11.03 8.71
N SER A 314 9.43 -11.52 9.19
CA SER A 314 10.29 -10.84 10.17
C SER A 314 10.99 -9.61 9.59
N ASP A 315 11.25 -9.60 8.28
CA ASP A 315 11.89 -8.45 7.60
C ASP A 315 11.02 -7.20 7.69
N LEU A 316 9.70 -7.37 7.60
CA LEU A 316 8.75 -6.28 7.77
C LEU A 316 8.84 -5.65 9.18
N LEU A 317 9.09 -6.46 10.20
CA LEU A 317 9.33 -5.98 11.56
C LEU A 317 10.61 -5.16 11.63
N ARG A 318 11.73 -5.73 11.16
CA ARG A 318 13.04 -5.09 11.23
C ARG A 318 13.08 -3.76 10.48
N THR A 319 12.56 -3.72 9.26
CA THR A 319 12.66 -2.55 8.39
C THR A 319 11.65 -1.44 8.71
N ARG A 320 10.47 -1.79 9.24
CA ARG A 320 9.39 -0.80 9.37
C ARG A 320 8.91 -0.52 10.79
N TYR A 321 9.10 -1.46 11.72
CA TYR A 321 8.48 -1.34 13.03
C TYR A 321 9.45 -1.12 14.17
N LEU A 322 10.72 -1.50 14.02
CA LEU A 322 11.70 -1.33 15.09
C LEU A 322 12.41 0.02 14.94
N ASN A 323 12.11 0.92 15.87
CA ASN A 323 12.89 2.12 16.10
C ASN A 323 13.43 2.06 17.53
N MET A 324 14.70 1.79 17.67
CA MET A 324 15.37 1.62 18.97
C MET A 324 15.97 2.92 19.51
N GLU A 325 15.84 4.03 18.77
CA GLU A 325 16.39 5.33 19.17
C GLU A 325 15.75 5.78 20.49
N GLY A 326 16.59 6.07 21.47
CA GLY A 326 16.16 6.50 22.80
C GLY A 326 15.57 5.42 23.70
N ILE A 327 15.46 4.14 23.25
CA ILE A 327 14.94 3.04 24.07
C ILE A 327 16.11 2.26 24.70
N THR A 328 16.32 2.45 26.00
CA THR A 328 17.26 1.68 26.81
C THR A 328 16.59 0.45 27.41
N GLU A 329 17.34 -0.49 27.97
CA GLU A 329 16.80 -1.63 28.71
C GLU A 329 16.00 -1.17 29.92
N MET A 330 16.46 -0.11 30.59
CA MET A 330 15.77 0.47 31.75
C MET A 330 14.43 1.10 31.34
N THR A 331 14.40 1.92 30.27
CA THR A 331 13.14 2.50 29.81
C THR A 331 12.16 1.43 29.31
N ALA A 332 12.66 0.37 28.71
CA ALA A 332 11.83 -0.77 28.29
C ALA A 332 11.29 -1.55 29.51
N ALA A 333 12.07 -1.74 30.55
CA ALA A 333 11.59 -2.36 31.80
C ALA A 333 10.49 -1.52 32.46
N VAL A 334 10.67 -0.19 32.52
CA VAL A 334 9.65 0.74 33.06
C VAL A 334 8.37 0.69 32.21
N PHE A 335 8.48 0.64 30.89
CA PHE A 335 7.33 0.50 29.99
C PHE A 335 6.47 -0.73 30.33
N TRP A 336 7.10 -1.84 30.67
CA TRP A 336 6.42 -3.10 31.03
C TRP A 336 6.05 -3.22 32.51
N GLY A 337 6.18 -2.14 33.29
CA GLY A 337 5.75 -2.07 34.68
C GLY A 337 6.79 -2.60 35.70
N ASN A 338 8.01 -2.89 35.28
CA ASN A 338 9.09 -3.30 36.17
C ASN A 338 9.72 -2.07 36.84
N CYS A 339 8.98 -1.46 37.77
CA CYS A 339 9.42 -0.28 38.52
C CYS A 339 10.65 -0.49 39.40
N HIS A 340 11.06 -1.75 39.65
CA HIS A 340 12.23 -2.05 40.46
C HIS A 340 13.58 -1.84 39.76
N ALA A 341 13.62 -1.82 38.43
CA ALA A 341 14.85 -1.59 37.67
C ALA A 341 15.47 -0.19 37.90
N GLY A 342 14.64 0.81 38.28
CA GLY A 342 15.10 2.17 38.56
C GLY A 342 15.72 2.37 39.95
N ARG A 343 15.39 1.57 40.93
CA ARG A 343 15.92 1.75 42.31
C ARG A 343 17.33 1.25 42.52
N HIS A 344 17.80 0.31 41.72
CA HIS A 344 19.19 -0.18 41.78
C HIS A 344 20.20 0.74 41.07
N ALA A 345 19.76 1.49 40.05
CA ALA A 345 20.65 2.42 39.33
C ALA A 345 20.96 3.69 40.14
N ILE A 346 20.02 4.13 41.02
CA ILE A 346 20.22 5.30 41.88
C ILE A 346 21.10 4.98 43.09
N LYS A 347 21.22 3.71 43.53
CA LYS A 347 22.09 3.30 44.64
C LYS A 347 23.56 3.12 44.25
N ASN A 348 23.87 2.93 42.98
CA ASN A 348 25.25 2.82 42.48
C ASN A 348 25.67 4.08 41.73
N GLY A 349 25.55 5.25 42.38
CA GLY A 349 26.03 6.52 41.87
C GLY A 349 27.47 6.43 41.41
N ARG A 350 27.67 6.23 40.11
CA ARG A 350 28.86 6.65 39.35
C ARG A 350 28.39 7.16 37.98
N LEU A 351 28.46 8.48 37.85
CA LEU A 351 28.64 9.16 36.59
C LEU A 351 29.97 8.77 35.99
#